data_22273ee83f43b2cd9e90bf161bbcd3bf
#
_entry.id   22273ee83f43b2cd9e90bf161bbcd3bf
#
_cell.length_a   1.000
_cell.length_b   1.000
_cell.length_c   1.000
_cell.angle_alpha   90.00
_cell.angle_beta   90.00
_cell.angle_gamma   90.00
#
_symmetry.space_group_name_H-M   'P 1'
#
loop_
_entity.id
_entity.type
_entity.pdbx_description
1 polymer ?
#
loop_
_entity_poly.entity_id
_entity_poly.type
_entity_poly.pdbx_seq_one_letter_code
_entity_poly.pdbx_strand_id
1 'polypeptide(L)'
;MSGYTLDAGALIALDRGNVRVRSMVAEAMSRGQEVRVPSAVVAQVWRNPAGQARLAKFLRNPNVQHVSMDLLMAKASGLLCRATGTADVVDAAVAVCARLHDDEVVTSDPDDLRRLVDPARVVPV
;
A
#
# COMPACT_ATOMS: atom_id res chain seq x y z
N MET A 1 -11.57 11.34 -4.62
CA MET A 1 -10.85 11.87 -3.44
C MET A 1 -9.60 11.07 -3.24
N SER A 2 -8.47 11.74 -3.05
CA SER A 2 -7.22 11.06 -2.73
C SER A 2 -7.27 10.45 -1.33
N GLY A 3 -6.45 9.44 -1.11
CA GLY A 3 -6.36 8.72 0.15
C GLY A 3 -4.96 8.19 0.36
N TYR A 4 -4.87 7.02 0.94
CA TYR A 4 -3.60 6.34 1.18
C TYR A 4 -3.57 5.00 0.46
N THR A 5 -2.44 4.71 -0.17
CA THR A 5 -2.07 3.36 -0.61
C THR A 5 -1.00 2.84 0.34
N LEU A 6 -1.22 1.67 0.92
CA LEU A 6 -0.31 1.05 1.89
C LEU A 6 0.57 0.01 1.20
N ASP A 7 1.88 0.08 1.44
CA ASP A 7 2.82 -0.94 0.97
C ASP A 7 2.98 -2.08 1.99
N ALA A 8 3.85 -3.04 1.67
CA ALA A 8 4.11 -4.19 2.54
C ALA A 8 4.63 -3.77 3.92
N GLY A 9 5.57 -2.84 3.96
CA GLY A 9 6.13 -2.36 5.22
C GLY A 9 5.10 -1.67 6.10
N ALA A 10 4.17 -0.91 5.51
CA ALA A 10 3.08 -0.28 6.24
C ALA A 10 2.13 -1.33 6.85
N LEU A 11 1.77 -2.38 6.10
CA LEU A 11 0.94 -3.46 6.63
C LEU A 11 1.64 -4.23 7.75
N ILE A 12 2.94 -4.49 7.61
CA ILE A 12 3.71 -5.14 8.66
C ILE A 12 3.75 -4.29 9.93
N ALA A 13 3.97 -2.99 9.77
CA ALA A 13 3.95 -2.05 10.90
C ALA A 13 2.59 -2.03 11.59
N LEU A 14 1.51 -2.01 10.83
CA LEU A 14 0.14 -2.06 11.35
C LEU A 14 -0.09 -3.36 12.14
N ASP A 15 0.34 -4.49 11.60
CA ASP A 15 0.17 -5.80 12.24
C ASP A 15 0.95 -5.88 13.56
N ARG A 16 2.10 -5.22 13.64
CA ARG A 16 2.91 -5.12 14.86
C ARG A 16 2.38 -4.10 15.88
N GLY A 17 1.29 -3.43 15.55
CA GLY A 17 0.68 -2.45 16.45
C GLY A 17 1.35 -1.07 16.44
N ASN A 18 2.03 -0.71 15.35
CA ASN A 18 2.64 0.61 15.22
C ASN A 18 1.58 1.70 15.36
N VAL A 19 1.76 2.58 16.35
CA VAL A 19 0.76 3.59 16.72
C VAL A 19 0.58 4.61 15.60
N ARG A 20 1.66 5.01 14.95
CA ARG A 20 1.60 6.02 13.89
C ARG A 20 0.77 5.54 12.70
N VAL A 21 1.03 4.33 12.20
CA VAL A 21 0.27 3.78 11.07
C VAL A 21 -1.18 3.59 11.44
N ARG A 22 -1.45 3.05 12.64
CA ARG A 22 -2.82 2.84 13.12
C ARG A 22 -3.59 4.15 13.23
N SER A 23 -2.95 5.18 13.76
CA SER A 23 -3.56 6.51 13.90
C SER A 23 -3.84 7.15 12.54
N MET A 24 -2.90 7.05 11.60
CA MET A 24 -3.08 7.58 10.25
C MET A 24 -4.27 6.94 9.55
N VAL A 25 -4.38 5.62 9.62
CA VAL A 25 -5.46 4.87 9.00
C VAL A 25 -6.80 5.20 9.65
N ALA A 26 -6.87 5.22 10.97
CA ALA A 26 -8.09 5.55 11.70
C ALA A 26 -8.56 6.98 11.38
N GLU A 27 -7.65 7.93 11.33
CA GLU A 27 -7.96 9.31 10.99
C GLU A 27 -8.45 9.45 9.55
N ALA A 28 -7.81 8.77 8.61
CA ALA A 28 -8.23 8.76 7.21
C ALA A 28 -9.66 8.24 7.08
N MET A 29 -9.96 7.13 7.73
CA MET A 29 -11.30 6.54 7.72
C MET A 29 -12.34 7.46 8.36
N SER A 30 -12.00 8.15 9.45
CA SER A 30 -12.90 9.08 10.11
C SER A 30 -13.24 10.31 9.26
N ARG A 31 -12.34 10.67 8.34
CA ARG A 31 -12.53 11.77 7.39
C ARG A 31 -13.16 11.33 6.07
N GLY A 32 -13.49 10.06 5.93
CA GLY A 32 -14.01 9.51 4.67
C GLY A 32 -12.97 9.40 3.57
N GLN A 33 -11.68 9.46 3.90
CA GLN A 33 -10.62 9.23 2.94
C GLN A 33 -10.47 7.73 2.65
N GLU A 34 -10.05 7.42 1.43
CA GLU A 34 -9.87 6.03 1.01
C GLU A 34 -8.56 5.46 1.57
N VAL A 35 -8.63 4.21 1.99
CA VAL A 35 -7.44 3.43 2.38
C VAL A 35 -7.39 2.20 1.47
N ARG A 36 -6.36 2.13 0.63
CA ARG A 36 -6.23 1.11 -0.41
C ARG A 36 -5.06 0.20 -0.15
N VAL A 37 -5.29 -1.07 -0.40
CA VAL A 37 -4.27 -2.12 -0.29
C VAL A 37 -4.23 -2.91 -1.60
N PRO A 38 -3.13 -2.83 -2.35
CA PRO A 38 -2.96 -3.69 -3.52
C PRO A 38 -2.90 -5.16 -3.12
N SER A 39 -3.58 -6.03 -3.85
CA SER A 39 -3.59 -7.47 -3.57
C SER A 39 -2.19 -8.10 -3.58
N ALA A 40 -1.29 -7.58 -4.42
CA ALA A 40 0.11 -8.04 -4.45
C ALA A 40 0.82 -7.81 -3.12
N VAL A 41 0.48 -6.73 -2.41
CA VAL A 41 1.03 -6.43 -1.07
C VAL A 41 0.54 -7.46 -0.06
N VAL A 42 -0.75 -7.82 -0.11
CA VAL A 42 -1.30 -8.86 0.77
C VAL A 42 -0.58 -10.18 0.54
N ALA A 43 -0.37 -10.56 -0.73
CA ALA A 43 0.35 -11.79 -1.06
C ALA A 43 1.77 -11.81 -0.51
N GLN A 44 2.41 -10.65 -0.41
CA GLN A 44 3.76 -10.54 0.14
C GLN A 44 3.80 -10.68 1.67
N VAL A 45 2.81 -10.16 2.38
CA VAL A 45 2.85 -10.09 3.85
C VAL A 45 2.03 -11.18 4.56
N TRP A 46 1.04 -11.76 3.90
CA TRP A 46 0.19 -12.79 4.50
C TRP A 46 0.95 -14.11 4.59
N ARG A 47 1.28 -14.55 5.80
CA ARG A 47 2.10 -15.75 6.02
C ARG A 47 1.56 -16.67 7.11
N ASN A 48 1.08 -16.10 8.24
CA ASN A 48 0.68 -16.86 9.40
C ASN A 48 -0.60 -16.25 10.00
N PRO A 49 -1.80 -16.71 9.58
CA PRO A 49 -3.05 -16.12 10.05
C PRO A 49 -3.20 -16.08 11.57
N ALA A 50 -2.72 -17.11 12.26
CA ALA A 50 -2.80 -17.17 13.72
C ALA A 50 -1.97 -16.09 14.41
N GLY A 51 -0.84 -15.70 13.79
CA GLY A 51 0.05 -14.67 14.32
C GLY A 51 -0.22 -13.27 13.77
N GLN A 52 -1.18 -13.12 12.85
CA GLN A 52 -1.46 -11.87 12.15
C GLN A 52 -2.89 -11.37 12.40
N ALA A 53 -3.32 -11.41 13.65
CA ALA A 53 -4.71 -11.07 14.01
C ALA A 53 -5.07 -9.61 13.69
N ARG A 54 -4.16 -8.66 13.93
CA ARG A 54 -4.41 -7.24 13.61
C ARG A 54 -4.53 -7.03 12.10
N LEU A 55 -3.65 -7.66 11.34
CA LEU A 55 -3.69 -7.59 9.88
C LEU A 55 -4.98 -8.20 9.35
N ALA A 56 -5.36 -9.38 9.85
CA ALA A 56 -6.60 -10.04 9.45
C ALA A 56 -7.82 -9.17 9.71
N LYS A 57 -7.88 -8.53 10.88
CA LYS A 57 -8.97 -7.62 11.24
C LYS A 57 -9.00 -6.40 10.31
N PHE A 58 -7.85 -5.82 10.04
CA PHE A 58 -7.73 -4.67 9.14
C PHE A 58 -8.22 -5.01 7.72
N LEU A 59 -7.78 -6.14 7.18
CA LEU A 59 -8.16 -6.56 5.83
C LEU A 59 -9.66 -6.87 5.70
N ARG A 60 -10.35 -7.19 6.79
CA ARG A 60 -11.80 -7.42 6.80
C ARG A 60 -12.61 -6.13 7.00
N ASN A 61 -11.96 -5.03 7.32
CA ASN A 61 -12.66 -3.76 7.51
C ASN A 61 -13.31 -3.33 6.19
N PRO A 62 -14.64 -3.07 6.17
CA PRO A 62 -15.33 -2.70 4.92
C PRO A 62 -14.86 -1.36 4.33
N ASN A 63 -14.18 -0.53 5.11
CA ASN A 63 -13.63 0.74 4.64
C ASN A 63 -12.25 0.59 4.00
N VAL A 64 -11.65 -0.60 4.03
CA VAL A 64 -10.40 -0.91 3.32
C VAL A 64 -10.74 -1.36 1.92
N GLN A 65 -10.16 -0.69 0.93
CA GLN A 65 -10.34 -1.05 -0.47
C GLN A 65 -9.20 -1.95 -0.95
N HIS A 66 -9.56 -3.10 -1.48
CA HIS A 66 -8.60 -4.04 -2.07
C HIS A 66 -8.51 -3.78 -3.57
N VAL A 67 -7.29 -3.54 -4.04
CA VAL A 67 -7.03 -3.26 -5.46
C VAL A 67 -6.42 -4.50 -6.10
N SER A 68 -7.18 -5.14 -6.98
CA SER A 68 -6.78 -6.39 -7.63
C SER A 68 -5.64 -6.18 -8.62
N MET A 69 -4.75 -7.15 -8.70
CA MET A 69 -3.74 -7.25 -9.76
C MET A 69 -4.38 -7.89 -11.00
N ASP A 70 -5.22 -7.12 -11.70
CA ASP A 70 -5.79 -7.58 -12.98
C ASP A 70 -4.75 -7.42 -14.11
N LEU A 71 -5.14 -7.77 -15.33
CA LEU A 71 -4.21 -7.71 -16.45
C LEU A 71 -3.73 -6.29 -16.75
N LEU A 72 -4.60 -5.31 -16.65
CA LEU A 72 -4.24 -3.91 -16.86
C LEU A 72 -3.24 -3.42 -15.80
N MET A 73 -3.51 -3.72 -14.54
CA MET A 73 -2.60 -3.40 -13.44
C MET A 73 -1.25 -4.11 -13.59
N ALA A 74 -1.26 -5.37 -13.98
CA ALA A 74 -0.04 -6.15 -14.20
C ALA A 74 0.82 -5.56 -15.31
N LYS A 75 0.21 -5.19 -16.43
CA LYS A 75 0.92 -4.55 -17.55
C LYS A 75 1.49 -3.19 -17.16
N ALA A 76 0.72 -2.37 -16.47
CA ALA A 76 1.18 -1.06 -15.99
C ALA A 76 2.36 -1.19 -15.02
N SER A 77 2.30 -2.17 -14.13
CA SER A 77 3.38 -2.44 -13.16
C SER A 77 4.66 -2.91 -13.89
N GLY A 78 4.53 -3.79 -14.87
CA GLY A 78 5.65 -4.24 -15.68
C GLY A 78 6.31 -3.11 -16.47
N LEU A 79 5.52 -2.23 -17.06
CA LEU A 79 6.03 -1.06 -17.79
C LEU A 79 6.75 -0.08 -16.84
N LEU A 80 6.25 0.09 -15.64
CA LEU A 80 6.91 0.93 -14.63
C LEU A 80 8.26 0.34 -14.21
N CYS A 81 8.34 -0.98 -14.03
CA CYS A 81 9.60 -1.66 -13.77
C CYS A 81 10.62 -1.39 -14.86
N ARG A 82 10.21 -1.48 -16.13
CA ARG A 82 11.08 -1.19 -17.27
C ARG A 82 11.56 0.26 -17.27
N ALA A 83 10.65 1.20 -17.04
CA ALA A 83 10.95 2.63 -17.09
C ALA A 83 11.90 3.08 -15.97
N THR A 84 11.81 2.46 -14.79
CA THR A 84 12.57 2.87 -13.60
C THR A 84 13.75 1.96 -13.27
N GLY A 85 13.86 0.81 -13.94
CA GLY A 85 14.92 -0.17 -13.69
C GLY A 85 14.71 -1.00 -12.43
N THR A 86 13.57 -0.89 -11.74
CA THR A 86 13.28 -1.75 -10.60
C THR A 86 12.85 -3.14 -11.05
N ALA A 87 13.23 -4.17 -10.27
CA ALA A 87 12.72 -5.53 -10.43
C ALA A 87 11.61 -5.85 -9.43
N ASP A 88 11.28 -4.93 -8.54
CA ASP A 88 10.28 -5.13 -7.50
C ASP A 88 8.88 -4.86 -8.03
N VAL A 89 8.20 -5.93 -8.44
CA VAL A 89 6.84 -5.87 -9.01
C VAL A 89 5.83 -5.38 -7.98
N VAL A 90 6.01 -5.71 -6.71
CA VAL A 90 5.08 -5.30 -5.64
C VAL A 90 5.17 -3.80 -5.42
N ASP A 91 6.38 -3.25 -5.33
CA ASP A 91 6.57 -1.79 -5.23
C ASP A 91 5.99 -1.08 -6.45
N ALA A 92 6.20 -1.65 -7.65
CA ALA A 92 5.62 -1.10 -8.87
C ALA A 92 4.08 -1.10 -8.81
N ALA A 93 3.46 -2.16 -8.32
CA ALA A 93 2.01 -2.23 -8.15
C ALA A 93 1.49 -1.19 -7.14
N VAL A 94 2.21 -0.98 -6.05
CA VAL A 94 1.90 0.08 -5.08
C VAL A 94 1.94 1.44 -5.76
N ALA A 95 2.99 1.71 -6.52
CA ALA A 95 3.15 2.99 -7.22
C ALA A 95 2.05 3.21 -8.27
N VAL A 96 1.71 2.20 -9.05
CA VAL A 96 0.62 2.28 -10.04
C VAL A 96 -0.71 2.57 -9.35
N CYS A 97 -1.01 1.86 -8.28
CA CYS A 97 -2.22 2.08 -7.49
C CYS A 97 -2.31 3.53 -6.99
N ALA A 98 -1.22 4.02 -6.38
CA ALA A 98 -1.17 5.38 -5.85
C ALA A 98 -1.32 6.43 -6.95
N ARG A 99 -0.65 6.27 -8.07
CA ARG A 99 -0.77 7.21 -9.21
C ARG A 99 -2.18 7.23 -9.78
N LEU A 100 -2.78 6.06 -9.92
CA LEU A 100 -4.11 5.92 -10.52
C LEU A 100 -5.18 6.62 -9.68
N HIS A 101 -5.03 6.61 -8.35
CA HIS A 101 -6.00 7.17 -7.41
C HIS A 101 -5.56 8.52 -6.81
N ASP A 102 -4.40 9.02 -7.21
CA ASP A 102 -3.80 10.24 -6.66
C ASP A 102 -3.62 10.16 -5.12
N ASP A 103 -3.20 9.00 -4.67
CA ASP A 103 -2.98 8.72 -3.25
C ASP A 103 -1.57 9.12 -2.78
N GLU A 104 -1.43 9.31 -1.47
CA GLU A 104 -0.15 9.25 -0.80
C GLU A 104 0.20 7.78 -0.53
N VAL A 105 1.49 7.45 -0.57
CA VAL A 105 1.98 6.11 -0.28
C VAL A 105 2.55 6.06 1.13
N VAL A 106 1.97 5.21 1.97
CA VAL A 106 2.48 4.96 3.32
C VAL A 106 3.46 3.79 3.25
N THR A 107 4.70 4.03 3.64
CA THR A 107 5.78 3.06 3.46
C THR A 107 6.80 3.10 4.59
N SER A 108 7.40 1.95 4.90
CA SER A 108 8.59 1.87 5.74
C SER A 108 9.89 1.94 4.93
N ASP A 109 9.79 1.97 3.61
CA ASP A 109 10.93 2.04 2.68
C ASP A 109 10.76 3.21 1.72
N PRO A 110 10.88 4.46 2.22
CA PRO A 110 10.55 5.64 1.44
C PRO A 110 11.49 5.85 0.24
N ASP A 111 12.75 5.43 0.33
CA ASP A 111 13.70 5.68 -0.74
C ASP A 111 13.34 4.94 -2.03
N ASP A 112 12.89 3.69 -1.91
CA ASP A 112 12.47 2.91 -3.06
C ASP A 112 11.21 3.49 -3.70
N LEU A 113 10.24 3.91 -2.90
CA LEU A 113 9.00 4.47 -3.41
C LEU A 113 9.18 5.87 -4.01
N ARG A 114 10.14 6.65 -3.53
CA ARG A 114 10.43 7.98 -4.11
C ARG A 114 10.93 7.93 -5.54
N ARG A 115 11.42 6.77 -5.97
CA ARG A 115 11.83 6.55 -7.36
C ARG A 115 10.65 6.25 -8.28
N LEU A 116 9.53 5.85 -7.72
CA LEU A 116 8.38 5.32 -8.46
C LEU A 116 7.19 6.28 -8.48
N VAL A 117 7.06 7.13 -7.48
CA VAL A 117 6.01 8.14 -7.37
C VAL A 117 6.63 9.51 -7.08
N ASP A 118 5.81 10.56 -7.18
CA ASP A 118 6.22 11.89 -6.73
C ASP A 118 6.71 11.81 -5.27
N PRO A 119 7.96 12.21 -4.98
CA PRO A 119 8.49 12.18 -3.61
C PRO A 119 7.62 12.88 -2.57
N ALA A 120 6.88 13.93 -2.97
CA ALA A 120 5.97 14.64 -2.08
C ALA A 120 4.77 13.79 -1.63
N ARG A 121 4.49 12.69 -2.34
CA ARG A 121 3.40 11.76 -2.04
C ARG A 121 3.84 10.60 -1.14
N VAL A 122 5.11 10.51 -0.78
CA VAL A 122 5.62 9.43 0.07
C VAL A 122 5.54 9.83 1.53
N VAL A 123 4.87 9.02 2.32
CA VAL A 123 4.70 9.21 3.77
C VAL A 123 5.44 8.08 4.49
N PRO A 124 6.64 8.36 5.03
CA PRO A 124 7.40 7.34 5.75
C PRO A 124 6.80 7.05 7.12
N VAL A 125 6.89 5.79 7.50
CA VAL A 125 6.43 5.32 8.81
C VAL A 125 7.44 4.40 9.49
#